data_023be01ee9417e398a77e59b95095672
#
_entry.id   023be01ee9417e398a77e59b95095672
#
_cell.length_a   1.000
_cell.length_b   1.000
_cell.length_c   1.000
_cell.angle_alpha   90.00
_cell.angle_beta   90.00
_cell.angle_gamma   90.00
#
_symmetry.space_group_name_H-M   'P 1'
#
loop_
_entity.id
_entity.type
_entity.pdbx_description
1 polymer ?
#
loop_
_entity_poly.entity_id
_entity_poly.type
_entity_poly.pdbx_seq_one_letter_code
_entity_poly.pdbx_strand_id
1 'polypeptide(L)'
;WMGPMPSVKSLAESVGVSRTAPYSALDEAVKGRQVHFIPASRYFTRLKLASLLGLDPSELVSAGKKGCPKASEALVRAAIGLRLVKEPEEIAQIEAACEIGYQMHTAARKGIRLGRVEQEIVGEMEGVTLSKGWGVSFSTILTQHGEIFHCHSHDSLIEPGKLLVVDAGAENNMHYASDFTRTYPTGGTFTRKQRDIYEIVYRCNELAYSLIA
;
A
#
# COMPACT_ATOMS: atom_id res chain seq x y z
N TRP A 1 -17.27 -11.88 23.88
CA TRP A 1 -15.96 -12.02 23.24
C TRP A 1 -15.57 -10.76 22.46
N MET A 2 -16.35 -10.36 21.49
CA MET A 2 -16.09 -9.18 20.64
C MET A 2 -16.86 -7.92 21.12
N GLY A 3 -17.61 -8.01 22.19
CA GLY A 3 -18.52 -6.95 22.60
C GLY A 3 -19.71 -6.77 21.64
N PRO A 4 -20.55 -5.75 21.85
CA PRO A 4 -21.65 -5.45 20.97
C PRO A 4 -21.16 -5.05 19.58
N MET A 5 -21.60 -5.78 18.54
CA MET A 5 -21.27 -5.45 17.15
C MET A 5 -22.47 -4.76 16.49
N PRO A 6 -22.28 -3.65 15.78
CA PRO A 6 -23.36 -3.03 15.02
C PRO A 6 -23.88 -3.99 13.95
N SER A 7 -25.16 -3.92 13.65
CA SER A 7 -25.72 -4.73 12.57
C SER A 7 -25.22 -4.25 11.21
N VAL A 8 -25.14 -5.16 10.22
CA VAL A 8 -24.80 -4.80 8.83
C VAL A 8 -25.75 -3.72 8.29
N LYS A 9 -27.01 -3.77 8.67
CA LYS A 9 -28.00 -2.75 8.32
C LYS A 9 -27.62 -1.37 8.85
N SER A 10 -27.28 -1.28 10.15
CA SER A 10 -26.85 -0.02 10.78
C SER A 10 -25.58 0.54 10.14
N LEU A 11 -24.58 -0.31 9.84
CA LEU A 11 -23.36 0.10 9.15
C LEU A 11 -23.64 0.58 7.72
N ALA A 12 -24.52 -0.10 7.00
CA ALA A 12 -24.90 0.27 5.64
C ALA A 12 -25.64 1.62 5.62
N GLU A 13 -26.56 1.83 6.54
CA GLU A 13 -27.29 3.10 6.68
C GLU A 13 -26.34 4.28 6.95
N SER A 14 -25.30 4.08 7.75
CA SER A 14 -24.29 5.14 8.06
C SER A 14 -23.51 5.62 6.83
N VAL A 15 -23.45 4.83 5.77
CA VAL A 15 -22.78 5.16 4.49
C VAL A 15 -23.78 5.32 3.33
N GLY A 16 -25.06 5.55 3.63
CA GLY A 16 -26.09 5.83 2.64
C GLY A 16 -26.62 4.61 1.87
N VAL A 17 -26.28 3.40 2.30
CA VAL A 17 -26.77 2.14 1.67
C VAL A 17 -28.04 1.69 2.38
N SER A 18 -29.18 1.76 1.69
CA SER A 18 -30.50 1.44 2.26
C SER A 18 -30.90 -0.03 2.17
N ARG A 19 -30.25 -0.81 1.31
CA ARG A 19 -30.62 -2.21 1.06
C ARG A 19 -29.48 -3.16 1.43
N THR A 20 -29.79 -4.07 2.34
CA THR A 20 -28.88 -5.13 2.76
C THR A 20 -29.57 -6.49 2.72
N ALA A 21 -28.79 -7.54 2.55
CA ALA A 21 -29.26 -8.92 2.62
C ALA A 21 -28.16 -9.78 3.28
N PRO A 22 -28.52 -10.93 3.89
CA PRO A 22 -27.52 -11.87 4.36
C PRO A 22 -26.70 -12.41 3.20
N TYR A 23 -25.42 -12.69 3.46
CA TYR A 23 -24.48 -13.20 2.44
C TYR A 23 -24.98 -14.50 1.78
N SER A 24 -25.72 -15.33 2.52
CA SER A 24 -26.36 -16.55 2.01
C SER A 24 -27.41 -16.30 0.91
N ALA A 25 -27.93 -15.09 0.80
CA ALA A 25 -28.88 -14.73 -0.26
C ALA A 25 -28.18 -14.44 -1.62
N LEU A 26 -26.86 -14.40 -1.65
CA LEU A 26 -26.10 -14.01 -2.86
C LEU A 26 -26.29 -15.00 -4.01
N ASP A 27 -26.31 -16.30 -3.72
CA ASP A 27 -26.48 -17.35 -4.73
C ASP A 27 -27.83 -17.20 -5.48
N GLU A 28 -28.91 -16.96 -4.76
CA GLU A 28 -30.24 -16.73 -5.36
C GLU A 28 -30.30 -15.35 -6.06
N ALA A 29 -29.63 -14.33 -5.51
CA ALA A 29 -29.61 -13.00 -6.10
C ALA A 29 -28.93 -12.94 -7.48
N VAL A 30 -27.98 -13.83 -7.78
CA VAL A 30 -27.27 -13.88 -9.07
C VAL A 30 -27.85 -14.91 -10.04
N LYS A 31 -28.72 -15.79 -9.58
CA LYS A 31 -29.31 -16.87 -10.37
C LYS A 31 -30.03 -16.36 -11.60
N GLY A 32 -29.69 -16.90 -12.76
CA GLY A 32 -30.28 -16.51 -14.05
C GLY A 32 -29.92 -15.09 -14.52
N ARG A 33 -28.98 -14.42 -13.85
CA ARG A 33 -28.51 -13.08 -14.24
C ARG A 33 -27.13 -13.15 -14.90
N GLN A 34 -26.86 -12.20 -15.78
CA GLN A 34 -25.50 -11.96 -16.25
C GLN A 34 -24.72 -11.28 -15.12
N VAL A 35 -23.67 -11.92 -14.66
CA VAL A 35 -22.80 -11.43 -13.58
C VAL A 35 -21.53 -10.83 -14.17
N HIS A 36 -21.28 -9.57 -13.86
CA HIS A 36 -20.05 -8.88 -14.20
C HIS A 36 -19.11 -8.83 -13.00
N PHE A 37 -17.85 -9.15 -13.20
CA PHE A 37 -16.83 -9.12 -12.15
C PHE A 37 -15.47 -8.67 -12.69
N ILE A 38 -14.65 -8.16 -11.81
CA ILE A 38 -13.23 -7.89 -12.07
C ILE A 38 -12.37 -9.12 -11.69
N PRO A 39 -11.17 -9.30 -12.27
CA PRO A 39 -10.31 -10.44 -11.92
C PRO A 39 -10.07 -10.54 -10.42
N ALA A 40 -10.35 -11.72 -9.86
CA ALA A 40 -10.20 -11.96 -8.42
C ALA A 40 -8.74 -12.29 -8.09
N SER A 41 -8.04 -11.39 -7.39
CA SER A 41 -6.68 -11.61 -6.91
C SER A 41 -6.63 -12.56 -5.71
N ARG A 42 -7.63 -12.49 -4.82
CA ARG A 42 -7.70 -13.32 -3.61
C ARG A 42 -8.32 -14.68 -3.91
N TYR A 43 -7.70 -15.75 -3.41
CA TYR A 43 -8.16 -17.12 -3.62
C TYR A 43 -9.59 -17.36 -3.12
N PHE A 44 -9.93 -16.85 -1.94
CA PHE A 44 -11.30 -16.93 -1.40
C PHE A 44 -12.35 -16.34 -2.36
N THR A 45 -12.10 -15.15 -2.89
CA THR A 45 -13.01 -14.50 -3.85
C THR A 45 -13.13 -15.31 -5.13
N ARG A 46 -12.03 -15.91 -5.58
CA ARG A 46 -12.02 -16.78 -6.76
C ARG A 46 -12.87 -18.02 -6.56
N LEU A 47 -12.73 -18.72 -5.41
CA LEU A 47 -13.55 -19.88 -5.08
C LEU A 47 -15.05 -19.52 -5.02
N LYS A 48 -15.39 -18.40 -4.40
CA LYS A 48 -16.78 -17.96 -4.32
C LYS A 48 -17.35 -17.62 -5.69
N LEU A 49 -16.63 -16.89 -6.54
CA LEU A 49 -17.05 -16.60 -7.91
C LEU A 49 -17.21 -17.89 -8.74
N ALA A 50 -16.26 -18.82 -8.64
CA ALA A 50 -16.35 -20.12 -9.33
C ALA A 50 -17.63 -20.87 -8.93
N SER A 51 -17.92 -20.95 -7.65
CA SER A 51 -19.15 -21.55 -7.13
C SER A 51 -20.42 -20.86 -7.65
N LEU A 52 -20.47 -19.52 -7.59
CA LEU A 52 -21.62 -18.72 -8.04
C LEU A 52 -21.89 -18.84 -9.55
N LEU A 53 -20.83 -18.99 -10.35
CA LEU A 53 -20.90 -18.99 -11.81
C LEU A 53 -20.90 -20.40 -12.41
N GLY A 54 -20.72 -21.45 -11.60
CA GLY A 54 -20.57 -22.82 -12.08
C GLY A 54 -19.31 -23.03 -12.91
N LEU A 55 -18.21 -22.35 -12.58
CA LEU A 55 -16.92 -22.40 -13.29
C LEU A 55 -15.88 -23.14 -12.47
N ASP A 56 -14.84 -23.64 -13.16
CA ASP A 56 -13.62 -24.08 -12.47
C ASP A 56 -12.83 -22.87 -11.96
N PRO A 57 -12.29 -22.89 -10.72
CA PRO A 57 -11.48 -21.81 -10.20
C PRO A 57 -10.29 -21.41 -11.08
N SER A 58 -9.74 -22.34 -11.86
CA SER A 58 -8.64 -22.09 -12.80
C SER A 58 -9.05 -21.17 -13.98
N GLU A 59 -10.33 -21.17 -14.36
CA GLU A 59 -10.85 -20.28 -15.40
C GLU A 59 -10.90 -18.80 -14.99
N LEU A 60 -10.80 -18.55 -13.68
CA LEU A 60 -10.83 -17.20 -13.08
C LEU A 60 -9.43 -16.65 -12.79
N VAL A 61 -8.39 -17.35 -13.20
CA VAL A 61 -6.99 -16.90 -13.06
C VAL A 61 -6.62 -15.96 -14.21
N SER A 62 -5.93 -14.88 -13.90
CA SER A 62 -5.24 -14.09 -14.91
C SER A 62 -4.09 -14.87 -15.51
N ALA A 63 -4.19 -15.28 -16.77
CA ALA A 63 -3.13 -15.99 -17.48
C ALA A 63 -2.16 -14.99 -18.14
N GLY A 64 -1.24 -14.41 -17.36
CA GLY A 64 -0.22 -13.47 -17.85
C GLY A 64 -0.81 -12.30 -18.64
N LYS A 65 -0.27 -12.03 -19.86
CA LYS A 65 -0.73 -10.94 -20.73
C LYS A 65 -2.18 -11.08 -21.25
N LYS A 66 -2.78 -12.25 -21.14
CA LYS A 66 -4.15 -12.49 -21.64
C LYS A 66 -5.25 -12.11 -20.65
N GLY A 67 -4.89 -11.72 -19.42
CA GLY A 67 -5.85 -11.39 -18.38
C GLY A 67 -6.72 -12.59 -17.95
N CYS A 68 -7.89 -12.29 -17.35
CA CYS A 68 -8.89 -13.28 -16.99
C CYS A 68 -9.99 -13.28 -18.08
N PRO A 69 -10.08 -14.32 -18.93
CA PRO A 69 -11.02 -14.33 -20.09
C PRO A 69 -12.49 -14.25 -19.71
N LYS A 70 -12.84 -14.62 -18.48
CA LYS A 70 -14.22 -14.61 -17.98
C LYS A 70 -14.60 -13.29 -17.29
N ALA A 71 -13.62 -12.43 -16.97
CA ALA A 71 -13.90 -11.12 -16.37
C ALA A 71 -14.51 -10.16 -17.39
N SER A 72 -15.33 -9.23 -16.90
CA SER A 72 -15.92 -8.20 -17.76
C SER A 72 -14.91 -7.08 -18.05
N GLU A 73 -14.41 -7.03 -19.27
CA GLU A 73 -13.51 -5.96 -19.71
C GLU A 73 -14.16 -4.57 -19.57
N ALA A 74 -15.44 -4.43 -19.90
CA ALA A 74 -16.19 -3.18 -19.76
C ALA A 74 -16.21 -2.70 -18.28
N LEU A 75 -16.45 -3.62 -17.33
CA LEU A 75 -16.41 -3.29 -15.91
C LEU A 75 -15.01 -2.91 -15.44
N VAL A 76 -13.99 -3.64 -15.90
CA VAL A 76 -12.58 -3.31 -15.59
C VAL A 76 -12.23 -1.90 -16.09
N ARG A 77 -12.56 -1.57 -17.35
CA ARG A 77 -12.32 -0.23 -17.93
C ARG A 77 -13.07 0.87 -17.16
N ALA A 78 -14.33 0.63 -16.81
CA ALA A 78 -15.12 1.58 -16.00
C ALA A 78 -14.50 1.80 -14.62
N ALA A 79 -14.09 0.74 -13.92
CA ALA A 79 -13.42 0.84 -12.63
C ALA A 79 -12.08 1.60 -12.72
N ILE A 80 -11.28 1.35 -13.77
CA ILE A 80 -10.05 2.10 -14.05
C ILE A 80 -10.38 3.59 -14.27
N GLY A 81 -11.37 3.90 -15.11
CA GLY A 81 -11.75 5.28 -15.41
C GLY A 81 -12.15 6.08 -14.17
N LEU A 82 -12.90 5.47 -13.25
CA LEU A 82 -13.29 6.08 -11.98
C LEU A 82 -12.10 6.33 -11.04
N ARG A 83 -11.03 5.54 -11.14
CA ARG A 83 -9.87 5.60 -10.23
C ARG A 83 -8.70 6.38 -10.82
N LEU A 84 -8.67 6.60 -12.13
CA LEU A 84 -7.55 7.20 -12.83
C LEU A 84 -7.35 8.67 -12.46
N VAL A 85 -8.43 9.43 -12.37
CA VAL A 85 -8.44 10.82 -11.96
C VAL A 85 -8.99 10.91 -10.54
N LYS A 86 -8.22 11.51 -9.63
CA LYS A 86 -8.60 11.64 -8.22
C LYS A 86 -9.49 12.86 -8.01
N GLU A 87 -10.53 12.70 -7.22
CA GLU A 87 -11.36 13.80 -6.75
C GLU A 87 -10.64 14.62 -5.66
N PRO A 88 -11.03 15.89 -5.40
CA PRO A 88 -10.40 16.73 -4.37
C PRO A 88 -10.38 16.07 -2.98
N GLU A 89 -11.43 15.34 -2.63
CA GLU A 89 -11.53 14.61 -1.37
C GLU A 89 -10.52 13.47 -1.28
N GLU A 90 -10.26 12.78 -2.39
CA GLU A 90 -9.24 11.73 -2.47
C GLU A 90 -7.83 12.31 -2.34
N ILE A 91 -7.58 13.47 -2.99
CA ILE A 91 -6.30 14.18 -2.88
C ILE A 91 -6.05 14.57 -1.43
N ALA A 92 -7.05 15.11 -0.72
CA ALA A 92 -6.94 15.45 0.69
C ALA A 92 -6.59 14.22 1.57
N GLN A 93 -7.14 13.05 1.24
CA GLN A 93 -6.80 11.81 1.95
C GLN A 93 -5.38 11.33 1.65
N ILE A 94 -4.91 11.46 0.41
CA ILE A 94 -3.54 11.14 0.03
C ILE A 94 -2.56 12.07 0.76
N GLU A 95 -2.85 13.38 0.81
CA GLU A 95 -2.03 14.35 1.54
C GLU A 95 -1.97 14.03 3.04
N ALA A 96 -3.11 13.64 3.64
CA ALA A 96 -3.14 13.19 5.04
C ALA A 96 -2.27 11.94 5.28
N ALA A 97 -2.28 10.97 4.37
CA ALA A 97 -1.40 9.81 4.43
C ALA A 97 0.08 10.22 4.25
N CYS A 98 0.35 11.18 3.36
CA CYS A 98 1.69 11.73 3.15
C CYS A 98 2.24 12.43 4.41
N GLU A 99 1.40 13.14 5.15
CA GLU A 99 1.82 13.76 6.42
C GLU A 99 2.24 12.70 7.45
N ILE A 100 1.50 11.60 7.56
CA ILE A 100 1.89 10.49 8.44
C ILE A 100 3.22 9.88 7.97
N GLY A 101 3.37 9.63 6.67
CA GLY A 101 4.61 9.13 6.07
C GLY A 101 5.81 10.07 6.32
N TYR A 102 5.62 11.37 6.21
CA TYR A 102 6.64 12.37 6.57
C TYR A 102 7.09 12.24 8.02
N GLN A 103 6.15 12.02 8.94
CA GLN A 103 6.47 11.82 10.36
C GLN A 103 7.21 10.50 10.61
N MET A 104 6.88 9.42 9.88
CA MET A 104 7.66 8.17 9.91
C MET A 104 9.12 8.42 9.50
N HIS A 105 9.35 9.07 8.36
CA HIS A 105 10.69 9.39 7.88
C HIS A 105 11.44 10.34 8.81
N THR A 106 10.72 11.23 9.49
CA THR A 106 11.29 12.09 10.53
C THR A 106 11.75 11.28 11.74
N ALA A 107 10.96 10.27 12.16
CA ALA A 107 11.35 9.35 13.23
C ALA A 107 12.59 8.54 12.82
N ALA A 108 12.60 7.97 11.61
CA ALA A 108 13.77 7.25 11.08
C ALA A 108 15.04 8.11 11.14
N ARG A 109 14.98 9.30 10.54
CA ARG A 109 16.14 10.24 10.52
C ARG A 109 16.64 10.59 11.92
N LYS A 110 15.74 10.78 12.88
CA LYS A 110 16.09 11.03 14.28
C LYS A 110 16.62 9.78 14.99
N GLY A 111 16.17 8.60 14.58
CA GLY A 111 16.55 7.31 15.15
C GLY A 111 17.93 6.81 14.72
N ILE A 112 18.46 7.27 13.57
CA ILE A 112 19.74 6.80 13.04
C ILE A 112 20.86 7.16 14.01
N ARG A 113 21.45 6.14 14.63
CA ARG A 113 22.63 6.23 15.54
C ARG A 113 23.48 4.99 15.32
N LEU A 114 24.82 5.19 15.33
CA LEU A 114 25.75 4.08 15.22
C LEU A 114 25.54 3.08 16.37
N GLY A 115 25.58 1.80 16.04
CA GLY A 115 25.43 0.71 17.00
C GLY A 115 23.98 0.36 17.38
N ARG A 116 22.97 1.09 16.88
CA ARG A 116 21.58 0.65 17.00
C ARG A 116 21.28 -0.45 15.98
N VAL A 117 20.35 -1.30 16.29
CA VAL A 117 19.80 -2.29 15.35
C VAL A 117 18.76 -1.62 14.44
N GLU A 118 18.77 -1.93 13.15
CA GLU A 118 17.78 -1.41 12.17
C GLU A 118 16.34 -1.61 12.64
N GLN A 119 16.04 -2.77 13.25
CA GLN A 119 14.72 -3.11 13.79
C GLN A 119 14.19 -2.11 14.83
N GLU A 120 15.07 -1.51 15.64
CA GLU A 120 14.64 -0.51 16.63
C GLU A 120 14.11 0.76 15.96
N ILE A 121 14.74 1.15 14.83
CA ILE A 121 14.31 2.31 14.04
C ILE A 121 13.01 2.01 13.33
N VAL A 122 12.86 0.81 12.77
CA VAL A 122 11.60 0.35 12.16
C VAL A 122 10.46 0.41 13.17
N GLY A 123 10.69 -0.08 14.39
CA GLY A 123 9.67 -0.03 15.44
C GLY A 123 9.22 1.39 15.80
N GLU A 124 10.16 2.35 15.84
CA GLU A 124 9.83 3.77 16.06
C GLU A 124 9.00 4.36 14.89
N MET A 125 9.35 4.02 13.64
CA MET A 125 8.63 4.46 12.45
C MET A 125 7.21 3.90 12.39
N GLU A 126 7.07 2.60 12.58
CA GLU A 126 5.78 1.92 12.53
C GLU A 126 4.89 2.32 13.70
N GLY A 127 5.47 2.64 14.86
CA GLY A 127 4.75 3.24 15.98
C GLY A 127 4.06 4.56 15.62
N VAL A 128 4.65 5.37 14.74
CA VAL A 128 4.02 6.60 14.22
C VAL A 128 2.76 6.26 13.43
N THR A 129 2.82 5.28 12.51
CA THR A 129 1.66 4.93 11.69
C THR A 129 0.52 4.35 12.51
N LEU A 130 0.83 3.49 13.49
CA LEU A 130 -0.16 2.91 14.38
C LEU A 130 -0.82 3.92 15.31
N SER A 131 -0.11 5.00 15.65
CA SER A 131 -0.66 6.06 16.52
C SER A 131 -1.50 7.10 15.75
N LYS A 132 -1.34 7.21 14.42
CA LYS A 132 -1.92 8.30 13.63
C LYS A 132 -2.79 7.85 12.46
N GLY A 133 -2.66 6.60 12.04
CA GLY A 133 -3.37 6.04 10.90
C GLY A 133 -3.76 4.58 11.14
N TRP A 134 -3.92 3.85 10.04
CA TRP A 134 -4.27 2.42 10.07
C TRP A 134 -3.06 1.51 10.26
N GLY A 135 -1.89 1.95 9.80
CA GLY A 135 -0.66 1.18 9.84
C GLY A 135 0.26 1.52 8.67
N VAL A 136 1.15 0.61 8.32
CA VAL A 136 2.03 0.74 7.17
C VAL A 136 1.28 0.47 5.86
N SER A 137 1.60 1.21 4.81
CA SER A 137 1.03 0.99 3.46
C SER A 137 1.65 -0.23 2.76
N PHE A 138 2.86 -0.59 3.12
CA PHE A 138 3.59 -1.78 2.69
C PHE A 138 4.66 -2.13 3.74
N SER A 139 5.26 -3.31 3.64
CA SER A 139 6.33 -3.72 4.57
C SER A 139 7.50 -2.75 4.50
N THR A 140 7.86 -2.15 5.62
CA THR A 140 8.94 -1.18 5.72
C THR A 140 10.26 -1.77 5.23
N ILE A 141 10.97 -1.03 4.39
CA ILE A 141 12.34 -1.31 4.00
C ILE A 141 13.23 -0.28 4.68
N LEU A 142 14.11 -0.74 5.55
CA LEU A 142 15.12 0.08 6.19
C LEU A 142 16.39 -0.75 6.30
N THR A 143 17.41 -0.40 5.50
CA THR A 143 18.62 -1.23 5.42
C THR A 143 19.84 -0.46 4.95
N GLN A 144 21.00 -0.86 5.44
CA GLN A 144 22.32 -0.45 4.94
C GLN A 144 22.73 -1.23 3.68
N HIS A 145 21.96 -2.26 3.32
CA HIS A 145 22.15 -3.11 2.15
C HIS A 145 21.20 -2.70 1.03
N GLY A 146 21.27 -1.42 0.60
CA GLY A 146 20.43 -0.86 -0.45
C GLY A 146 20.56 -1.51 -1.83
N GLU A 147 21.57 -2.38 -2.02
CA GLU A 147 21.69 -3.24 -3.18
C GLU A 147 20.64 -4.36 -3.22
N ILE A 148 19.96 -4.63 -2.09
CA ILE A 148 18.84 -5.57 -1.96
C ILE A 148 17.55 -4.74 -1.91
N PHE A 149 16.85 -4.60 -3.04
CA PHE A 149 15.71 -3.70 -3.17
C PHE A 149 14.54 -4.01 -2.22
N HIS A 150 14.30 -5.27 -1.92
CA HIS A 150 13.21 -5.70 -1.03
C HIS A 150 13.80 -6.45 0.18
N CYS A 151 14.73 -5.80 0.88
CA CYS A 151 15.29 -6.33 2.13
C CYS A 151 14.26 -6.16 3.25
N HIS A 152 13.75 -7.27 3.77
CA HIS A 152 12.81 -7.31 4.89
C HIS A 152 13.47 -7.73 6.21
N SER A 153 14.78 -7.97 6.22
CA SER A 153 15.57 -8.19 7.43
C SER A 153 16.04 -6.86 7.97
N HIS A 154 15.97 -6.68 9.29
CA HIS A 154 16.34 -5.47 10.01
C HIS A 154 17.24 -5.76 11.20
N ASP A 155 17.99 -6.85 11.13
CA ASP A 155 18.84 -7.36 12.22
C ASP A 155 20.28 -6.78 12.23
N SER A 156 20.63 -5.95 11.24
CA SER A 156 21.94 -5.34 11.13
C SER A 156 22.13 -4.18 12.12
N LEU A 157 23.34 -4.07 12.67
CA LEU A 157 23.77 -2.91 13.43
C LEU A 157 24.11 -1.76 12.48
N ILE A 158 23.71 -0.56 12.81
CA ILE A 158 24.06 0.64 12.05
C ILE A 158 25.57 0.89 12.16
N GLU A 159 26.28 0.75 11.03
CA GLU A 159 27.73 0.88 10.91
C GLU A 159 28.13 2.27 10.41
N PRO A 160 29.34 2.74 10.75
CA PRO A 160 29.85 4.02 10.24
C PRO A 160 30.17 3.95 8.74
N GLY A 161 30.01 5.07 8.04
CA GLY A 161 30.38 5.22 6.64
C GLY A 161 29.47 4.54 5.63
N LYS A 162 28.32 4.00 6.07
CA LYS A 162 27.29 3.41 5.21
C LYS A 162 26.24 4.45 4.80
N LEU A 163 25.42 4.08 3.83
CA LEU A 163 24.15 4.72 3.53
C LEU A 163 23.02 3.83 4.02
N LEU A 164 22.01 4.42 4.60
CA LEU A 164 20.78 3.75 5.03
C LEU A 164 19.65 4.16 4.09
N VAL A 165 19.10 3.19 3.36
CA VAL A 165 17.90 3.37 2.57
C VAL A 165 16.70 3.16 3.48
N VAL A 166 15.74 4.07 3.42
CA VAL A 166 14.47 4.01 4.12
C VAL A 166 13.37 4.16 3.08
N ASP A 167 12.65 3.09 2.84
CA ASP A 167 11.50 3.05 1.94
C ASP A 167 10.28 2.61 2.74
N ALA A 168 9.39 3.55 2.99
CA ALA A 168 8.29 3.36 3.92
C ALA A 168 7.13 4.32 3.63
N GLY A 169 5.95 3.88 3.98
CA GLY A 169 4.74 4.68 3.88
C GLY A 169 3.69 4.30 4.91
N ALA A 170 2.71 5.15 5.05
CA ALA A 170 1.59 5.00 5.97
C ALA A 170 0.27 4.91 5.23
N GLU A 171 -0.65 4.14 5.79
CA GLU A 171 -2.04 4.10 5.41
C GLU A 171 -2.86 4.91 6.43
N ASN A 172 -3.67 5.85 5.96
CA ASN A 172 -4.56 6.61 6.85
C ASN A 172 -5.84 5.81 7.17
N ASN A 173 -6.70 6.34 8.03
CA ASN A 173 -7.93 5.68 8.44
C ASN A 173 -8.98 5.52 7.33
N MET A 174 -8.81 6.21 6.20
CA MET A 174 -9.63 6.07 4.99
C MET A 174 -8.98 5.15 3.94
N HIS A 175 -7.88 4.46 4.31
CA HIS A 175 -7.13 3.52 3.47
C HIS A 175 -6.47 4.14 2.24
N TYR A 176 -6.14 5.44 2.30
CA TYR A 176 -5.23 6.08 1.34
C TYR A 176 -3.80 5.96 1.85
N ALA A 177 -2.87 5.75 0.93
CA ALA A 177 -1.50 5.38 1.23
C ALA A 177 -0.51 6.47 0.82
N SER A 178 0.59 6.58 1.56
CA SER A 178 1.82 7.25 1.14
C SER A 178 2.91 6.22 0.86
N ASP A 179 3.90 6.64 0.08
CA ASP A 179 5.06 5.85 -0.33
C ASP A 179 6.24 6.80 -0.59
N PHE A 180 7.27 6.72 0.26
CA PHE A 180 8.45 7.57 0.16
C PHE A 180 9.74 6.78 0.35
N THR A 181 10.72 7.01 -0.51
CA THR A 181 12.08 6.54 -0.29
C THR A 181 13.02 7.71 0.02
N ARG A 182 13.83 7.56 1.04
CA ARG A 182 14.92 8.48 1.39
C ARG A 182 16.17 7.71 1.77
N THR A 183 17.33 8.30 1.47
CA THR A 183 18.63 7.72 1.80
C THR A 183 19.41 8.67 2.71
N TYR A 184 19.94 8.14 3.80
CA TYR A 184 20.67 8.89 4.83
C TYR A 184 22.06 8.34 5.05
N PRO A 185 23.06 9.21 5.29
CA PRO A 185 24.39 8.76 5.75
C PRO A 185 24.30 8.37 7.23
N THR A 186 24.78 7.18 7.58
CA THR A 186 24.72 6.65 8.95
C THR A 186 25.55 7.47 9.96
N GLY A 187 26.59 8.16 9.50
CA GLY A 187 27.41 9.08 10.30
C GLY A 187 26.91 10.53 10.35
N GLY A 188 25.69 10.82 9.86
CA GLY A 188 25.10 12.15 9.85
C GLY A 188 25.57 13.08 8.75
N THR A 189 26.69 12.77 8.06
CA THR A 189 27.24 13.54 6.95
C THR A 189 27.65 12.62 5.80
N PHE A 190 27.41 13.06 4.57
CA PHE A 190 27.85 12.35 3.38
C PHE A 190 29.39 12.47 3.19
N THR A 191 30.05 11.39 2.87
CA THR A 191 31.37 11.47 2.24
C THR A 191 31.24 12.13 0.86
N ARG A 192 32.37 12.60 0.29
CA ARG A 192 32.37 13.19 -1.06
C ARG A 192 31.74 12.26 -2.09
N LYS A 193 32.18 10.99 -2.14
CA LYS A 193 31.66 9.99 -3.07
C LYS A 193 30.16 9.75 -2.89
N GLN A 194 29.70 9.63 -1.64
CA GLN A 194 28.26 9.46 -1.35
C GLN A 194 27.44 10.65 -1.82
N ARG A 195 27.94 11.87 -1.58
CA ARG A 195 27.29 13.10 -2.05
C ARG A 195 27.19 13.17 -3.56
N ASP A 196 28.30 12.90 -4.26
CA ASP A 196 28.34 12.93 -5.73
C ASP A 196 27.29 11.99 -6.32
N ILE A 197 27.16 10.76 -5.81
CA ILE A 197 26.14 9.80 -6.26
C ILE A 197 24.72 10.26 -5.87
N TYR A 198 24.53 10.73 -4.64
CA TYR A 198 23.24 11.23 -4.18
C TYR A 198 22.73 12.39 -5.06
N GLU A 199 23.60 13.34 -5.40
CA GLU A 199 23.27 14.47 -6.28
C GLU A 199 22.90 14.03 -7.69
N ILE A 200 23.56 12.99 -8.25
CA ILE A 200 23.16 12.42 -9.55
C ILE A 200 21.73 11.88 -9.49
N VAL A 201 21.41 11.06 -8.48
CA VAL A 201 20.07 10.48 -8.31
C VAL A 201 19.04 11.58 -8.08
N TYR A 202 19.36 12.57 -7.25
CA TYR A 202 18.50 13.71 -7.00
C TYR A 202 18.15 14.49 -8.27
N ARG A 203 19.17 14.78 -9.11
CA ARG A 203 18.97 15.46 -10.41
C ARG A 203 18.12 14.62 -11.38
N CYS A 204 18.29 13.30 -11.39
CA CYS A 204 17.44 12.40 -12.18
C CYS A 204 15.99 12.48 -11.74
N ASN A 205 15.73 12.54 -10.43
CA ASN A 205 14.39 12.68 -9.88
C ASN A 205 13.77 14.03 -10.25
N GLU A 206 14.48 15.14 -10.08
CA GLU A 206 14.03 16.49 -10.48
C GLU A 206 13.72 16.55 -11.99
N LEU A 207 14.57 15.93 -12.82
CA LEU A 207 14.32 15.86 -14.26
C LEU A 207 13.04 15.07 -14.56
N ALA A 208 12.81 13.94 -13.90
CA ALA A 208 11.59 13.15 -14.06
C ALA A 208 10.35 13.98 -13.71
N TYR A 209 10.38 14.72 -12.61
CA TYR A 209 9.30 15.65 -12.24
C TYR A 209 9.02 16.67 -13.34
N SER A 210 10.05 17.27 -13.91
CA SER A 210 9.90 18.29 -14.96
C SER A 210 9.32 17.75 -16.27
N LEU A 211 9.37 16.42 -16.49
CA LEU A 211 8.83 15.76 -17.67
C LEU A 211 7.39 15.29 -17.50
N ILE A 212 6.88 15.24 -16.26
CA ILE A 212 5.51 14.82 -15.93
C ILE A 212 4.56 16.03 -15.89
N ALA A 213 5.08 17.21 -15.67
CA ALA A 213 4.33 18.46 -15.53
C ALA A 213 3.76 18.99 -16.85
#